data_0ce8da9da35f4b4dc9146a091bdc9b79
#
_entry.id   0ce8da9da35f4b4dc9146a091bdc9b79
#
_cell.length_a   1.000
_cell.length_b   1.000
_cell.length_c   1.000
_cell.angle_alpha   90.00
_cell.angle_beta   90.00
_cell.angle_gamma   90.00
#
_symmetry.space_group_name_H-M   'P 1'
#
loop_
_entity.id
_entity.type
_entity.pdbx_description
1 polymer ?
#
loop_
_entity_poly.entity_id
_entity_poly.type
_entity_poly.pdbx_seq_one_letter_code
_entity_poly.pdbx_strand_id
1 'polypeptide(L)'
;NGSNPVSYQWYHDGTAVDGATQSSLQISSVSAANQGAYHAVLSNPVSTVTSDSAALVVNMPPGIATQPVGQTIEKGRSAVFAVEATGTAPFTYQWQHDGVDIDGATGEKFTIDSVDAADDGDYAVIVQSSYGAVVSEAANLNVLLPLEITVQPKDTHVAIAATLNMSVVVSGSGPYAYQWYDGSKKIEGAIGSGLEIAGMVRANSGAYHVKVSNSIEVVASRDAEVIVD
;
A
#
# COMPACT_ATOMS: atom_id res chain seq x y z
N ASN A 1 -7.88 -48.97 39.86
CA ASN A 1 -7.36 -49.77 40.98
C ASN A 1 -6.44 -50.86 40.43
N GLY A 2 -5.14 -50.53 40.25
CA GLY A 2 -4.11 -51.48 39.81
C GLY A 2 -3.16 -51.78 40.94
N SER A 3 -2.44 -52.94 40.86
CA SER A 3 -1.39 -53.29 41.85
C SER A 3 -0.20 -52.35 41.68
N ASN A 4 0.31 -51.77 42.78
CA ASN A 4 1.50 -50.93 42.78
C ASN A 4 2.78 -51.76 42.54
N PRO A 5 3.85 -51.19 41.93
CA PRO A 5 3.97 -49.81 41.46
C PRO A 5 3.32 -49.61 40.08
N VAL A 6 2.72 -48.40 39.85
CA VAL A 6 2.18 -47.98 38.55
C VAL A 6 3.11 -46.90 37.98
N SER A 7 3.58 -47.11 36.73
CA SER A 7 4.32 -46.13 35.94
C SER A 7 3.40 -45.47 34.91
N TYR A 8 3.72 -44.24 34.56
CA TYR A 8 2.98 -43.44 33.60
C TYR A 8 3.91 -43.00 32.45
N GLN A 9 3.37 -42.90 31.25
CA GLN A 9 3.99 -42.22 30.12
C GLN A 9 2.90 -41.51 29.34
N TRP A 10 3.07 -40.18 29.15
CA TRP A 10 2.17 -39.38 28.31
C TRP A 10 2.63 -39.39 26.86
N TYR A 11 1.65 -39.32 25.97
CA TYR A 11 1.84 -39.30 24.54
C TYR A 11 1.11 -38.05 23.94
N HIS A 12 1.73 -37.43 22.95
CA HIS A 12 1.15 -36.40 22.13
C HIS A 12 1.14 -36.91 20.68
N ASP A 13 -0.03 -36.99 20.06
CA ASP A 13 -0.25 -37.51 18.71
C ASP A 13 0.48 -38.85 18.46
N GLY A 14 0.44 -39.72 19.46
CA GLY A 14 1.07 -41.05 19.39
C GLY A 14 2.59 -41.07 19.67
N THR A 15 3.22 -39.90 19.83
CA THR A 15 4.66 -39.80 20.19
C THR A 15 4.81 -39.61 21.70
N ALA A 16 5.72 -40.36 22.33
CA ALA A 16 5.98 -40.22 23.76
C ALA A 16 6.51 -38.80 24.07
N VAL A 17 5.91 -38.14 25.07
CA VAL A 17 6.39 -36.86 25.59
C VAL A 17 7.54 -37.16 26.56
N ASP A 18 8.74 -36.67 26.23
CA ASP A 18 9.93 -36.99 27.02
C ASP A 18 9.82 -36.46 28.47
N GLY A 19 10.20 -37.31 29.43
CA GLY A 19 10.13 -37.04 30.87
C GLY A 19 8.72 -36.96 31.46
N ALA A 20 7.65 -37.16 30.69
CA ALA A 20 6.26 -37.05 31.15
C ALA A 20 5.80 -38.37 31.80
N THR A 21 6.34 -38.68 32.99
CA THR A 21 6.14 -39.95 33.72
C THR A 21 5.36 -39.77 35.01
N GLN A 22 4.70 -38.65 35.20
CA GLN A 22 3.85 -38.39 36.38
C GLN A 22 2.38 -38.70 36.07
N SER A 23 1.56 -38.80 37.11
CA SER A 23 0.10 -39.00 36.98
C SER A 23 -0.63 -37.81 36.32
N SER A 24 0.04 -36.68 36.19
CA SER A 24 -0.45 -35.49 35.50
C SER A 24 0.60 -34.95 34.53
N LEU A 25 0.15 -34.44 33.38
CA LEU A 25 0.97 -33.73 32.40
C LEU A 25 0.70 -32.22 32.54
N GLN A 26 1.76 -31.42 32.76
CA GLN A 26 1.70 -29.97 32.75
C GLN A 26 2.48 -29.48 31.54
N ILE A 27 1.82 -28.62 30.72
CA ILE A 27 2.44 -27.96 29.58
C ILE A 27 2.51 -26.48 29.93
N SER A 28 3.71 -25.96 30.11
CA SER A 28 3.95 -24.52 30.33
C SER A 28 4.19 -23.83 29.00
N SER A 29 3.75 -22.55 28.86
CA SER A 29 3.93 -21.74 27.64
C SER A 29 3.36 -22.42 26.40
N VAL A 30 2.06 -22.69 26.43
CA VAL A 30 1.35 -23.37 25.34
C VAL A 30 1.48 -22.58 24.03
N SER A 31 1.82 -23.26 22.95
CA SER A 31 1.95 -22.76 21.58
C SER A 31 1.18 -23.64 20.60
N ALA A 32 1.10 -23.24 19.32
CA ALA A 32 0.46 -24.05 18.28
C ALA A 32 1.03 -25.48 18.17
N ALA A 33 2.32 -25.66 18.46
CA ALA A 33 2.98 -26.96 18.44
C ALA A 33 2.48 -27.93 19.52
N ASN A 34 1.76 -27.43 20.51
CA ASN A 34 1.20 -28.24 21.59
C ASN A 34 -0.23 -28.70 21.29
N GLN A 35 -0.85 -28.21 20.19
CA GLN A 35 -2.16 -28.67 19.76
C GLN A 35 -2.10 -30.13 19.34
N GLY A 36 -3.09 -30.95 19.74
CA GLY A 36 -3.13 -32.33 19.37
C GLY A 36 -3.86 -33.22 20.39
N ALA A 37 -3.78 -34.53 20.21
CA ALA A 37 -4.40 -35.51 21.07
C ALA A 37 -3.40 -36.05 22.12
N TYR A 38 -3.79 -35.97 23.36
CA TYR A 38 -2.99 -36.45 24.49
C TYR A 38 -3.65 -37.66 25.14
N HIS A 39 -2.85 -38.69 25.41
CA HIS A 39 -3.28 -39.82 26.22
C HIS A 39 -2.14 -40.31 27.12
N ALA A 40 -2.50 -41.04 28.18
CA ALA A 40 -1.53 -41.68 29.08
C ALA A 40 -1.56 -43.17 28.93
N VAL A 41 -0.38 -43.78 28.92
CA VAL A 41 -0.20 -45.23 29.07
C VAL A 41 0.26 -45.49 30.49
N LEU A 42 -0.49 -46.33 31.18
CA LEU A 42 -0.22 -46.75 32.56
C LEU A 42 0.22 -48.23 32.53
N SER A 43 1.28 -48.55 33.21
CA SER A 43 1.76 -49.93 33.28
C SER A 43 2.18 -50.33 34.70
N ASN A 44 2.02 -51.61 34.99
CA ASN A 44 2.56 -52.29 36.16
C ASN A 44 3.10 -53.68 35.75
N PRO A 45 3.69 -54.49 36.66
CA PRO A 45 4.21 -55.81 36.30
C PRO A 45 3.18 -56.81 35.74
N VAL A 46 1.89 -56.52 35.85
CA VAL A 46 0.80 -57.43 35.46
C VAL A 46 0.15 -57.01 34.12
N SER A 47 -0.01 -55.70 33.86
CA SER A 47 -0.77 -55.20 32.69
C SER A 47 -0.42 -53.77 32.33
N THR A 48 -0.80 -53.39 31.08
CA THR A 48 -0.74 -52.04 30.54
C THR A 48 -2.14 -51.60 30.13
N VAL A 49 -2.48 -50.36 30.42
CA VAL A 49 -3.76 -49.71 30.07
C VAL A 49 -3.51 -48.34 29.47
N THR A 50 -4.22 -48.02 28.40
CA THR A 50 -4.18 -46.69 27.76
C THR A 50 -5.46 -45.95 28.12
N SER A 51 -5.32 -44.67 28.48
CA SER A 51 -6.47 -43.79 28.71
C SER A 51 -7.16 -43.42 27.40
N ASP A 52 -8.38 -42.89 27.46
CA ASP A 52 -8.98 -42.14 26.35
C ASP A 52 -8.11 -40.95 26.00
N SER A 53 -8.19 -40.53 24.73
CA SER A 53 -7.49 -39.36 24.27
C SER A 53 -8.26 -38.05 24.61
N ALA A 54 -7.52 -37.04 25.09
CA ALA A 54 -8.01 -35.67 25.30
C ALA A 54 -7.42 -34.73 24.24
N ALA A 55 -8.25 -33.99 23.52
CA ALA A 55 -7.78 -33.02 22.56
C ALA A 55 -7.42 -31.69 23.23
N LEU A 56 -6.20 -31.19 22.99
CA LEU A 56 -5.80 -29.83 23.31
C LEU A 56 -5.94 -28.97 22.06
N VAL A 57 -6.83 -27.98 22.12
CA VAL A 57 -6.98 -26.95 21.08
C VAL A 57 -6.28 -25.69 21.55
N VAL A 58 -5.39 -25.13 20.74
CA VAL A 58 -4.65 -23.92 21.04
C VAL A 58 -5.17 -22.79 20.16
N ASN A 59 -5.80 -21.80 20.79
CA ASN A 59 -6.29 -20.62 20.07
C ASN A 59 -5.21 -19.55 20.05
N MET A 60 -4.98 -19.00 18.86
CA MET A 60 -3.95 -18.02 18.59
C MET A 60 -4.57 -16.66 18.23
N PRO A 61 -4.03 -15.55 18.75
CA PRO A 61 -4.44 -14.23 18.31
C PRO A 61 -4.18 -14.07 16.81
N PRO A 62 -4.85 -13.13 16.12
CA PRO A 62 -4.57 -12.84 14.72
C PRO A 62 -3.16 -12.29 14.55
N GLY A 63 -2.51 -12.69 13.47
CA GLY A 63 -1.28 -12.15 12.94
C GLY A 63 -1.46 -11.82 11.47
N ILE A 64 -0.48 -11.18 10.85
CA ILE A 64 -0.49 -10.87 9.42
C ILE A 64 0.69 -11.57 8.77
N ALA A 65 0.43 -12.49 7.84
CA ALA A 65 1.42 -13.20 7.06
C ALA A 65 1.87 -12.39 5.84
N THR A 66 0.92 -11.72 5.17
CA THR A 66 1.19 -10.88 4.00
C THR A 66 0.63 -9.49 4.26
N GLN A 67 1.53 -8.50 4.28
CA GLN A 67 1.18 -7.09 4.46
C GLN A 67 0.61 -6.49 3.17
N PRO A 68 -0.30 -5.50 3.26
CA PRO A 68 -0.70 -4.74 2.10
C PRO A 68 0.49 -3.98 1.50
N VAL A 69 0.50 -3.81 0.18
CA VAL A 69 1.62 -3.22 -0.56
C VAL A 69 1.23 -1.85 -1.12
N GLY A 70 2.12 -0.86 -0.93
CA GLY A 70 1.95 0.48 -1.49
C GLY A 70 1.95 0.48 -3.02
N GLN A 71 1.23 1.42 -3.63
CA GLN A 71 1.00 1.50 -5.07
C GLN A 71 1.13 2.94 -5.56
N THR A 72 1.53 3.08 -6.83
CA THR A 72 1.47 4.36 -7.56
C THR A 72 0.55 4.17 -8.74
N ILE A 73 -0.58 4.85 -8.77
CA ILE A 73 -1.70 4.61 -9.69
C ILE A 73 -2.12 5.92 -10.35
N GLU A 74 -2.34 5.90 -11.66
CA GLU A 74 -2.90 7.04 -12.40
C GLU A 74 -4.38 7.25 -12.02
N LYS A 75 -4.79 8.50 -11.89
CA LYS A 75 -6.19 8.89 -11.70
C LYS A 75 -7.10 8.16 -12.69
N GLY A 76 -8.22 7.62 -12.18
CA GLY A 76 -9.21 6.88 -12.97
C GLY A 76 -8.91 5.39 -13.13
N ARG A 77 -7.76 4.89 -12.66
CA ARG A 77 -7.45 3.46 -12.60
C ARG A 77 -7.91 2.87 -11.28
N SER A 78 -7.89 1.55 -11.17
CA SER A 78 -8.22 0.84 -9.94
C SER A 78 -6.99 0.57 -9.08
N ALA A 79 -7.15 0.64 -7.74
CA ALA A 79 -6.19 0.18 -6.75
C ALA A 79 -6.78 -0.97 -5.95
N VAL A 80 -5.94 -1.96 -5.57
CA VAL A 80 -6.37 -3.12 -4.78
C VAL A 80 -5.36 -3.37 -3.67
N PHE A 81 -5.83 -3.30 -2.42
CA PHE A 81 -5.08 -3.71 -1.25
C PHE A 81 -5.55 -5.09 -0.78
N ALA A 82 -4.65 -5.91 -0.31
CA ALA A 82 -4.95 -7.24 0.20
C ALA A 82 -4.07 -7.58 1.40
N VAL A 83 -4.61 -8.38 2.30
CA VAL A 83 -3.92 -8.90 3.49
C VAL A 83 -4.15 -10.39 3.59
N GLU A 84 -3.19 -11.12 4.16
CA GLU A 84 -3.35 -12.51 4.55
C GLU A 84 -3.19 -12.63 6.06
N ALA A 85 -4.25 -13.05 6.76
CA ALA A 85 -4.26 -13.21 8.20
C ALA A 85 -3.85 -14.61 8.63
N THR A 86 -3.22 -14.71 9.80
CA THR A 86 -2.89 -15.96 10.50
C THR A 86 -3.50 -15.98 11.90
N GLY A 87 -3.52 -17.14 12.55
CA GLY A 87 -4.12 -17.32 13.87
C GLY A 87 -5.39 -18.14 13.82
N THR A 88 -6.22 -18.02 14.84
CA THR A 88 -7.47 -18.80 14.93
C THR A 88 -8.65 -18.00 14.41
N ALA A 89 -9.23 -18.47 13.30
CA ALA A 89 -10.43 -17.89 12.68
C ALA A 89 -11.70 -18.10 13.56
N PRO A 90 -12.81 -17.38 13.31
CA PRO A 90 -13.03 -16.45 12.19
C PRO A 90 -12.36 -15.08 12.41
N PHE A 91 -11.96 -14.46 11.30
CA PHE A 91 -11.44 -13.09 11.29
C PHE A 91 -12.48 -12.12 10.79
N THR A 92 -12.43 -10.89 11.31
CA THR A 92 -13.10 -9.71 10.77
C THR A 92 -12.05 -8.69 10.37
N TYR A 93 -12.35 -7.88 9.37
CA TYR A 93 -11.45 -6.89 8.80
C TYR A 93 -12.10 -5.52 8.84
N GLN A 94 -11.30 -4.47 8.99
CA GLN A 94 -11.72 -3.09 8.79
C GLN A 94 -10.56 -2.32 8.18
N TRP A 95 -10.72 -1.88 6.94
CA TRP A 95 -9.75 -1.02 6.27
C TRP A 95 -9.90 0.42 6.70
N GLN A 96 -8.77 1.10 6.77
CA GLN A 96 -8.65 2.52 7.13
C GLN A 96 -7.89 3.26 6.05
N HIS A 97 -8.25 4.52 5.83
CA HIS A 97 -7.51 5.50 5.03
C HIS A 97 -7.07 6.62 5.98
N ASP A 98 -5.78 6.88 6.07
CA ASP A 98 -5.15 7.85 6.99
C ASP A 98 -5.63 7.69 8.45
N GLY A 99 -5.82 6.43 8.88
CA GLY A 99 -6.27 6.09 10.22
C GLY A 99 -7.77 6.25 10.46
N VAL A 100 -8.57 6.58 9.44
CA VAL A 100 -10.03 6.68 9.51
C VAL A 100 -10.67 5.46 8.86
N ASP A 101 -11.64 4.84 9.53
CA ASP A 101 -12.35 3.67 9.02
C ASP A 101 -13.07 3.99 7.71
N ILE A 102 -12.90 3.11 6.72
CA ILE A 102 -13.62 3.17 5.44
C ILE A 102 -14.90 2.35 5.60
N ASP A 103 -16.05 3.00 5.48
CA ASP A 103 -17.36 2.35 5.64
C ASP A 103 -17.53 1.18 4.65
N GLY A 104 -17.96 0.02 5.19
CA GLY A 104 -18.18 -1.19 4.41
C GLY A 104 -16.90 -1.94 3.94
N ALA A 105 -15.70 -1.43 4.20
CA ALA A 105 -14.44 -2.06 3.80
C ALA A 105 -14.04 -3.17 4.80
N THR A 106 -14.77 -4.28 4.80
CA THR A 106 -14.67 -5.37 5.78
C THR A 106 -14.18 -6.70 5.21
N GLY A 107 -13.60 -6.71 4.02
CA GLY A 107 -13.04 -7.90 3.38
C GLY A 107 -11.52 -8.03 3.55
N GLU A 108 -10.97 -9.20 3.23
CA GLU A 108 -9.51 -9.44 3.13
C GLU A 108 -8.86 -8.56 2.03
N LYS A 109 -9.68 -8.09 1.10
CA LYS A 109 -9.28 -7.19 0.02
C LYS A 109 -10.13 -5.94 0.07
N PHE A 110 -9.51 -4.81 -0.20
CA PHE A 110 -10.16 -3.53 -0.43
C PHE A 110 -9.82 -3.04 -1.83
N THR A 111 -10.82 -2.60 -2.59
CA THR A 111 -10.66 -2.13 -3.96
C THR A 111 -11.22 -0.72 -4.09
N ILE A 112 -10.46 0.15 -4.73
CA ILE A 112 -10.90 1.46 -5.21
C ILE A 112 -11.00 1.32 -6.74
N ASP A 113 -12.20 1.35 -7.29
CA ASP A 113 -12.43 1.09 -8.72
C ASP A 113 -11.86 2.19 -9.63
N SER A 114 -11.87 3.43 -9.15
CA SER A 114 -11.40 4.61 -9.89
C SER A 114 -10.81 5.62 -8.94
N VAL A 115 -9.48 5.59 -8.79
CA VAL A 115 -8.77 6.48 -7.86
C VAL A 115 -8.83 7.94 -8.32
N ASP A 116 -8.93 8.86 -7.38
CA ASP A 116 -8.75 10.29 -7.59
C ASP A 116 -7.81 10.91 -6.53
N ALA A 117 -7.64 12.25 -6.56
CA ALA A 117 -6.71 12.94 -5.67
C ALA A 117 -7.05 12.79 -4.17
N ALA A 118 -8.30 12.51 -3.84
CA ALA A 118 -8.73 12.33 -2.45
C ALA A 118 -8.38 10.95 -1.88
N ASP A 119 -8.05 10.00 -2.76
CA ASP A 119 -7.65 8.65 -2.37
C ASP A 119 -6.14 8.52 -2.11
N ASP A 120 -5.36 9.58 -2.38
CA ASP A 120 -3.93 9.63 -2.02
C ASP A 120 -3.76 9.56 -0.51
N GLY A 121 -2.89 8.66 0.00
CA GLY A 121 -2.71 8.50 1.43
C GLY A 121 -2.29 7.10 1.85
N ASP A 122 -2.37 6.83 3.14
CA ASP A 122 -1.94 5.58 3.77
C ASP A 122 -3.13 4.68 4.08
N TYR A 123 -3.06 3.44 3.60
CA TYR A 123 -4.07 2.40 3.82
C TYR A 123 -3.55 1.33 4.78
N ALA A 124 -4.34 1.02 5.79
CA ALA A 124 -4.06 -0.06 6.74
C ALA A 124 -5.33 -0.86 7.01
N VAL A 125 -5.18 -2.09 7.53
CA VAL A 125 -6.31 -2.93 7.91
C VAL A 125 -6.17 -3.42 9.34
N ILE A 126 -7.26 -3.34 10.10
CA ILE A 126 -7.41 -3.98 11.39
C ILE A 126 -7.96 -5.39 11.15
N VAL A 127 -7.24 -6.41 11.60
CA VAL A 127 -7.70 -7.81 11.60
C VAL A 127 -8.02 -8.21 13.03
N GLN A 128 -9.22 -8.71 13.27
CA GLN A 128 -9.69 -9.07 14.61
C GLN A 128 -10.28 -10.47 14.64
N SER A 129 -10.11 -11.16 15.77
CA SER A 129 -10.79 -12.41 16.12
C SER A 129 -11.25 -12.36 17.58
N SER A 130 -11.87 -13.46 18.07
CA SER A 130 -12.19 -13.62 19.50
C SER A 130 -10.95 -13.66 20.41
N TYR A 131 -9.76 -13.80 19.85
CA TYR A 131 -8.49 -13.98 20.57
C TYR A 131 -7.58 -12.76 20.52
N GLY A 132 -8.00 -11.67 19.88
CA GLY A 132 -7.26 -10.42 19.82
C GLY A 132 -7.44 -9.67 18.51
N ALA A 133 -6.63 -8.63 18.32
CA ALA A 133 -6.59 -7.82 17.11
C ALA A 133 -5.15 -7.46 16.75
N VAL A 134 -4.90 -7.23 15.46
CA VAL A 134 -3.64 -6.74 14.92
C VAL A 134 -3.93 -5.71 13.82
N VAL A 135 -3.08 -4.71 13.68
CA VAL A 135 -3.12 -3.72 12.60
C VAL A 135 -1.98 -4.00 11.64
N SER A 136 -2.24 -3.91 10.34
CA SER A 136 -1.20 -4.04 9.32
C SER A 136 -0.21 -2.87 9.34
N GLU A 137 0.90 -3.03 8.65
CA GLU A 137 1.71 -1.91 8.20
C GLU A 137 0.89 -1.03 7.25
N ALA A 138 1.25 0.27 7.17
CA ALA A 138 0.62 1.19 6.24
C ALA A 138 1.14 0.93 4.82
N ALA A 139 0.21 0.88 3.85
CA ALA A 139 0.50 0.80 2.43
C ALA A 139 0.12 2.13 1.78
N ASN A 140 1.10 2.89 1.30
CA ASN A 140 0.85 4.19 0.68
C ASN A 140 0.28 4.04 -0.72
N LEU A 141 -0.80 4.75 -1.02
CA LEU A 141 -1.32 4.99 -2.36
C LEU A 141 -0.89 6.38 -2.82
N ASN A 142 -0.06 6.44 -3.86
CA ASN A 142 0.32 7.67 -4.53
C ASN A 142 -0.49 7.80 -5.83
N VAL A 143 -1.38 8.80 -5.90
CA VAL A 143 -2.25 9.03 -7.06
C VAL A 143 -1.60 10.00 -8.02
N LEU A 144 -1.30 9.53 -9.24
CA LEU A 144 -0.76 10.37 -10.30
C LEU A 144 -1.89 11.11 -11.03
N LEU A 145 -1.85 12.43 -10.94
CA LEU A 145 -2.81 13.31 -11.61
C LEU A 145 -2.31 13.70 -13.01
N PRO A 146 -3.18 13.76 -14.04
CA PRO A 146 -2.82 14.19 -15.37
C PRO A 146 -2.28 15.62 -15.36
N LEU A 147 -1.40 15.90 -16.32
CA LEU A 147 -0.80 17.21 -16.53
C LEU A 147 -1.78 18.13 -17.24
N GLU A 148 -2.03 19.32 -16.70
CA GLU A 148 -2.87 20.34 -17.32
C GLU A 148 -2.18 21.71 -17.29
N ILE A 149 -2.28 22.48 -18.38
CA ILE A 149 -1.86 23.88 -18.42
C ILE A 149 -3.07 24.74 -18.06
N THR A 150 -3.13 25.17 -16.79
CA THR A 150 -4.25 25.93 -16.23
C THR A 150 -4.23 27.41 -16.59
N VAL A 151 -3.04 27.98 -16.86
CA VAL A 151 -2.87 29.32 -17.40
C VAL A 151 -2.03 29.26 -18.66
N GLN A 152 -2.64 29.63 -19.78
CA GLN A 152 -2.04 29.64 -21.11
C GLN A 152 -1.19 30.91 -21.32
N PRO A 153 -0.14 30.85 -22.16
CA PRO A 153 0.59 32.03 -22.56
C PRO A 153 -0.33 33.03 -23.34
N LYS A 154 -0.10 34.32 -23.17
CA LYS A 154 -0.96 35.36 -23.74
C LYS A 154 -0.34 35.98 -24.99
N ASP A 155 -1.21 36.32 -25.95
CA ASP A 155 -0.84 37.14 -27.09
C ASP A 155 -0.31 38.50 -26.60
N THR A 156 0.77 38.98 -27.20
CA THR A 156 1.50 40.15 -26.66
C THR A 156 2.08 41.01 -27.79
N HIS A 157 1.93 42.32 -27.65
CA HIS A 157 2.66 43.30 -28.43
C HIS A 157 3.89 43.76 -27.63
N VAL A 158 5.05 43.79 -28.27
CA VAL A 158 6.33 44.14 -27.65
C VAL A 158 7.04 45.18 -28.50
N ALA A 159 7.45 46.31 -27.90
CA ALA A 159 8.21 47.32 -28.60
C ALA A 159 9.60 46.76 -29.01
N ILE A 160 10.13 47.27 -30.12
CA ILE A 160 11.51 46.99 -30.56
C ILE A 160 12.48 47.29 -29.40
N ALA A 161 13.47 46.42 -29.19
CA ALA A 161 14.47 46.43 -28.11
C ALA A 161 13.93 46.19 -26.68
N ALA A 162 12.61 46.04 -26.49
CA ALA A 162 12.06 45.67 -25.21
C ALA A 162 12.25 44.17 -24.90
N THR A 163 11.86 43.74 -23.70
CA THR A 163 11.92 42.34 -23.26
C THR A 163 10.54 41.69 -23.34
N LEU A 164 10.45 40.56 -24.02
CA LEU A 164 9.28 39.67 -23.98
C LEU A 164 9.29 38.88 -22.67
N ASN A 165 8.17 38.83 -21.97
CA ASN A 165 7.93 37.94 -20.83
C ASN A 165 6.65 37.19 -21.03
N MET A 166 6.75 35.87 -20.98
CA MET A 166 5.61 34.93 -21.08
C MET A 166 5.69 33.92 -19.96
N SER A 167 4.55 33.35 -19.57
CA SER A 167 4.52 32.31 -18.54
C SER A 167 3.32 31.39 -18.70
N VAL A 168 3.43 30.20 -18.12
CA VAL A 168 2.34 29.25 -17.95
C VAL A 168 2.23 28.82 -16.51
N VAL A 169 1.03 28.37 -16.11
CA VAL A 169 0.81 27.67 -14.84
C VAL A 169 0.28 26.30 -15.17
N VAL A 170 0.79 25.29 -14.47
CA VAL A 170 0.43 23.88 -14.66
C VAL A 170 -0.08 23.28 -13.36
N SER A 171 -0.90 22.23 -13.49
CA SER A 171 -1.35 21.36 -12.40
C SER A 171 -1.15 19.90 -12.78
N GLY A 172 -1.34 18.98 -11.82
CA GLY A 172 -1.10 17.55 -11.98
C GLY A 172 0.11 17.09 -11.16
N SER A 173 0.53 15.83 -11.35
CA SER A 173 1.66 15.28 -10.60
C SER A 173 2.99 15.68 -11.24
N GLY A 174 3.87 16.35 -10.44
CA GLY A 174 5.25 16.68 -10.84
C GLY A 174 6.21 15.49 -10.68
N PRO A 175 7.50 15.70 -10.98
CA PRO A 175 8.12 16.95 -11.42
C PRO A 175 7.80 17.30 -12.87
N TYR A 176 7.86 18.61 -13.21
CA TYR A 176 7.60 19.10 -14.55
C TYR A 176 8.90 19.49 -15.26
N ALA A 177 8.96 19.21 -16.59
CA ALA A 177 9.97 19.74 -17.50
C ALA A 177 9.29 20.62 -18.54
N TYR A 178 9.92 21.75 -18.88
CA TYR A 178 9.40 22.73 -19.83
C TYR A 178 10.34 22.88 -21.02
N GLN A 179 9.79 23.21 -22.17
CA GLN A 179 10.55 23.62 -23.34
C GLN A 179 9.71 24.57 -24.17
N TRP A 180 10.19 25.81 -24.35
CA TRP A 180 9.56 26.82 -25.20
C TRP A 180 10.00 26.71 -26.65
N TYR A 181 9.11 27.11 -27.53
CA TYR A 181 9.27 27.08 -29.00
C TYR A 181 8.80 28.40 -29.60
N ASP A 182 9.45 28.80 -30.72
CA ASP A 182 9.03 29.81 -31.66
C ASP A 182 8.61 29.09 -32.96
N GLY A 183 7.32 28.99 -33.22
CA GLY A 183 6.78 28.09 -34.20
C GLY A 183 7.23 26.63 -33.94
N SER A 184 7.93 26.02 -34.88
CA SER A 184 8.50 24.68 -34.72
C SER A 184 9.92 24.68 -34.15
N LYS A 185 10.54 25.85 -33.96
CA LYS A 185 11.92 25.95 -33.56
C LYS A 185 12.04 26.00 -32.01
N LYS A 186 12.83 25.08 -31.50
CA LYS A 186 13.17 25.05 -30.06
C LYS A 186 13.96 26.31 -29.68
N ILE A 187 13.58 26.96 -28.55
CA ILE A 187 14.32 28.07 -27.97
C ILE A 187 15.30 27.46 -26.96
N GLU A 188 16.60 27.46 -27.29
CA GLU A 188 17.62 26.86 -26.47
C GLU A 188 17.70 27.51 -25.06
N GLY A 189 17.78 26.69 -24.03
CA GLY A 189 17.84 27.13 -22.63
C GLY A 189 16.50 27.59 -22.04
N ALA A 190 15.43 27.68 -22.82
CA ALA A 190 14.10 28.08 -22.35
C ALA A 190 13.36 26.85 -21.76
N ILE A 191 13.78 26.46 -20.55
CA ILE A 191 13.33 25.23 -19.85
C ILE A 191 12.59 25.53 -18.53
N GLY A 192 12.15 26.75 -18.32
CA GLY A 192 11.36 27.17 -17.15
C GLY A 192 9.87 27.34 -17.47
N SER A 193 9.05 27.53 -16.45
CA SER A 193 7.62 27.89 -16.60
C SER A 193 7.42 29.29 -17.20
N GLY A 194 8.47 30.11 -17.21
CA GLY A 194 8.54 31.42 -17.86
C GLY A 194 9.52 31.44 -19.01
N LEU A 195 9.25 32.31 -20.01
CA LEU A 195 10.14 32.65 -21.10
C LEU A 195 10.47 34.14 -21.04
N GLU A 196 11.74 34.48 -21.03
CA GLU A 196 12.24 35.84 -21.13
C GLU A 196 13.16 35.95 -22.34
N ILE A 197 12.86 36.89 -23.24
CA ILE A 197 13.72 37.23 -24.40
C ILE A 197 13.96 38.72 -24.41
N ALA A 198 15.20 39.14 -24.17
CA ALA A 198 15.60 40.53 -24.20
C ALA A 198 15.93 41.03 -25.62
N GLY A 199 15.74 42.35 -25.85
CA GLY A 199 16.15 42.99 -27.11
C GLY A 199 15.36 42.51 -28.32
N MET A 200 14.04 42.39 -28.22
CA MET A 200 13.14 41.97 -29.29
C MET A 200 13.31 42.78 -30.55
N VAL A 201 13.35 42.11 -31.70
CA VAL A 201 13.38 42.70 -33.04
C VAL A 201 12.21 42.14 -33.86
N ARG A 202 11.81 42.84 -34.97
CA ARG A 202 10.66 42.43 -35.78
C ARG A 202 10.73 40.97 -36.27
N ALA A 203 11.93 40.43 -36.46
CA ALA A 203 12.13 39.03 -36.86
C ALA A 203 11.75 38.06 -35.74
N ASN A 204 11.52 38.50 -34.50
CA ASN A 204 11.03 37.70 -33.39
C ASN A 204 9.49 37.71 -33.29
N SER A 205 8.77 38.36 -34.22
CA SER A 205 7.32 38.20 -34.30
C SER A 205 6.98 36.80 -34.77
N GLY A 206 6.05 36.14 -34.06
CA GLY A 206 5.68 34.77 -34.36
C GLY A 206 4.78 34.12 -33.30
N ALA A 207 4.54 32.86 -33.46
CA ALA A 207 3.72 32.05 -32.57
C ALA A 207 4.60 31.30 -31.55
N TYR A 208 4.46 31.62 -30.28
CA TYR A 208 5.23 31.01 -29.20
C TYR A 208 4.36 30.04 -28.40
N HIS A 209 4.93 28.89 -28.09
CA HIS A 209 4.27 27.91 -27.22
C HIS A 209 5.28 27.19 -26.34
N VAL A 210 4.77 26.51 -25.31
CA VAL A 210 5.58 25.67 -24.44
C VAL A 210 5.05 24.23 -24.46
N LYS A 211 5.95 23.26 -24.51
CA LYS A 211 5.64 21.86 -24.18
C LYS A 211 6.06 21.63 -22.74
N VAL A 212 5.14 21.08 -21.97
CA VAL A 212 5.36 20.68 -20.58
C VAL A 212 5.21 19.19 -20.50
N SER A 213 6.10 18.52 -19.77
CA SER A 213 6.05 17.07 -19.57
C SER A 213 6.21 16.70 -18.09
N ASN A 214 5.62 15.60 -17.73
CA ASN A 214 5.86 14.89 -16.47
C ASN A 214 6.16 13.42 -16.75
N SER A 215 6.11 12.54 -15.73
CA SER A 215 6.33 11.09 -15.88
C SER A 215 5.22 10.36 -16.66
N ILE A 216 4.06 11.00 -16.83
CA ILE A 216 2.86 10.39 -17.43
C ILE A 216 2.73 10.79 -18.91
N GLU A 217 2.87 12.11 -19.21
CA GLU A 217 2.49 12.66 -20.51
C GLU A 217 3.23 13.95 -20.85
N VAL A 218 2.98 14.41 -22.10
CA VAL A 218 3.45 15.70 -22.62
C VAL A 218 2.24 16.49 -23.09
N VAL A 219 2.09 17.73 -22.61
CA VAL A 219 1.03 18.64 -23.01
C VAL A 219 1.64 19.89 -23.60
N ALA A 220 1.10 20.38 -24.72
CA ALA A 220 1.50 21.65 -25.33
C ALA A 220 0.49 22.76 -24.97
N SER A 221 0.99 23.96 -24.74
CA SER A 221 0.14 25.15 -24.64
C SER A 221 -0.48 25.48 -25.99
N ARG A 222 -1.48 26.35 -25.99
CA ARG A 222 -1.85 27.04 -27.23
C ARG A 222 -0.68 27.90 -27.73
N ASP A 223 -0.70 28.19 -29.02
CA ASP A 223 0.16 29.24 -29.58
C ASP A 223 -0.26 30.60 -29.04
N ALA A 224 0.71 31.41 -28.67
CA ALA A 224 0.52 32.82 -28.34
C ALA A 224 1.19 33.71 -29.40
N GLU A 225 0.42 34.58 -30.02
CA GLU A 225 0.91 35.48 -31.05
C GLU A 225 1.74 36.60 -30.40
N VAL A 226 2.99 36.79 -30.84
CA VAL A 226 3.87 37.84 -30.42
C VAL A 226 4.12 38.79 -31.62
N ILE A 227 3.77 40.08 -31.49
CA ILE A 227 3.99 41.10 -32.50
C ILE A 227 5.01 42.09 -31.95
N VAL A 228 6.10 42.33 -32.72
CA VAL A 228 7.14 43.30 -32.39
C VAL A 228 7.04 44.51 -33.31
N ASP A 229 6.67 45.65 -32.78
CA ASP A 229 6.37 46.89 -33.51
C ASP A 229 7.00 48.16 -32.90
#